data_9896f93b05909857f218323b240dbe24
#
_entry.id   9896f93b05909857f218323b240dbe24
#
_cell.length_a   1.000
_cell.length_b   1.000
_cell.length_c   1.000
_cell.angle_alpha   90.00
_cell.angle_beta   90.00
_cell.angle_gamma   90.00
#
_symmetry.space_group_name_H-M   'P 1'
#
loop_
_entity.id
_entity.type
_entity.pdbx_description
1 polymer ?
#
loop_
_entity_poly.entity_id
_entity_poly.type
_entity_poly.pdbx_seq_one_letter_code
_entity_poly.pdbx_strand_id
1 'polypeptide(L)'
;MHTKFKILMLVRHGQSTGNVDQPTHDHASIPLTALGEEQAKKLSARIDVRPDLIVASSFRRAQQTAEPLREKFPDVPVEIWPDTVEFTYLSPARCRGTRRTERLPWVKAYWQKQDPRYCDGAGAETFHDLVARATLVLQRVEERPEERIMLFSHGQFISCLLDVARHPYATDGERMAIFRSLPELENTGLVYLLLPQHE
;
A
#
# COMPACT_ATOMS: atom_id res chain seq x y z
N MET A 1 -0.16 -22.03 -26.65
CA MET A 1 0.72 -21.51 -25.58
C MET A 1 -0.14 -21.18 -24.38
N HIS A 2 0.11 -21.78 -23.21
CA HIS A 2 -0.60 -21.42 -21.98
C HIS A 2 0.17 -20.27 -21.34
N THR A 3 -0.42 -19.09 -21.36
CA THR A 3 0.17 -17.92 -20.64
C THR A 3 0.16 -18.27 -19.15
N LYS A 4 1.34 -18.38 -18.55
CA LYS A 4 1.49 -18.46 -17.10
C LYS A 4 1.25 -17.07 -16.50
N PHE A 5 0.63 -17.03 -15.35
CA PHE A 5 0.38 -15.80 -14.63
C PHE A 5 1.02 -15.88 -13.24
N LYS A 6 1.61 -14.79 -12.84
CA LYS A 6 1.99 -14.53 -11.44
C LYS A 6 0.81 -13.88 -10.73
N ILE A 7 0.52 -14.29 -9.51
CA ILE A 7 -0.59 -13.77 -8.71
C ILE A 7 -0.01 -12.87 -7.63
N LEU A 8 -0.26 -11.57 -7.74
CA LEU A 8 0.03 -10.61 -6.68
C LEU A 8 -1.25 -10.35 -5.88
N MET A 9 -1.25 -10.77 -4.62
CA MET A 9 -2.33 -10.59 -3.66
C MET A 9 -2.03 -9.34 -2.83
N LEU A 10 -2.79 -8.27 -3.02
CA LEU A 10 -2.58 -6.98 -2.37
C LEU A 10 -3.54 -6.83 -1.20
N VAL A 11 -3.01 -6.61 -0.01
CA VAL A 11 -3.76 -6.47 1.24
C VAL A 11 -3.50 -5.10 1.84
N ARG A 12 -4.57 -4.32 2.06
CA ARG A 12 -4.49 -3.13 2.91
C ARG A 12 -4.40 -3.54 4.38
N HIS A 13 -3.55 -2.88 5.16
CA HIS A 13 -3.45 -3.10 6.60
C HIS A 13 -4.80 -2.99 7.32
N GLY A 14 -4.94 -3.67 8.47
CA GLY A 14 -6.08 -3.56 9.38
C GLY A 14 -6.26 -2.16 9.94
N GLN A 15 -7.40 -1.89 10.60
CA GLN A 15 -7.64 -0.58 11.20
C GLN A 15 -6.49 -0.21 12.15
N SER A 16 -5.95 1.00 11.97
CA SER A 16 -4.86 1.54 12.79
C SER A 16 -5.29 2.77 13.57
N THR A 17 -4.50 3.17 14.57
CA THR A 17 -4.76 4.39 15.33
C THR A 17 -4.78 5.64 14.44
N GLY A 18 -4.09 5.63 13.29
CA GLY A 18 -4.17 6.68 12.27
C GLY A 18 -5.51 6.73 11.51
N ASN A 19 -6.31 5.65 11.53
CA ASN A 19 -7.64 5.63 10.91
C ASN A 19 -8.75 6.18 11.83
N VAL A 20 -8.54 6.20 13.14
CA VAL A 20 -9.55 6.59 14.15
C VAL A 20 -9.35 8.00 14.71
N ASP A 21 -8.87 8.92 13.89
CA ASP A 21 -8.70 10.35 14.18
C ASP A 21 -7.88 10.67 15.46
N GLN A 22 -6.89 9.84 15.77
CA GLN A 22 -5.93 10.12 16.84
C GLN A 22 -4.76 10.97 16.31
N PRO A 23 -4.12 11.80 17.17
CA PRO A 23 -2.92 12.53 16.78
C PRO A 23 -1.82 11.58 16.30
N THR A 24 -1.19 11.92 15.18
CA THR A 24 -0.10 11.12 14.60
C THR A 24 1.23 11.80 14.86
N HIS A 25 2.18 11.10 15.47
CA HIS A 25 3.52 11.63 15.73
C HIS A 25 4.55 11.13 14.71
N ASP A 26 4.42 9.89 14.29
CA ASP A 26 5.26 9.24 13.28
C ASP A 26 4.42 8.26 12.47
N HIS A 27 4.48 8.36 11.13
CA HIS A 27 3.68 7.54 10.23
C HIS A 27 4.12 6.07 10.22
N ALA A 28 5.41 5.80 10.46
CA ALA A 28 5.97 4.45 10.40
C ALA A 28 5.55 3.60 11.60
N SER A 29 5.47 4.22 12.78
CA SER A 29 5.23 3.52 14.06
C SER A 29 3.75 3.36 14.43
N ILE A 30 2.81 3.90 13.64
CA ILE A 30 1.35 3.77 13.88
C ILE A 30 0.96 2.30 14.00
N PRO A 31 0.42 1.85 15.17
CA PRO A 31 0.01 0.47 15.37
C PRO A 31 -1.42 0.20 14.88
N LEU A 32 -1.78 -1.06 14.77
CA LEU A 32 -3.17 -1.48 14.67
C LEU A 32 -3.95 -1.12 15.95
N THR A 33 -5.26 -0.97 15.82
CA THR A 33 -6.21 -1.00 16.94
C THR A 33 -6.56 -2.45 17.28
N ALA A 34 -7.19 -2.70 18.42
CA ALA A 34 -7.71 -4.04 18.76
C ALA A 34 -8.63 -4.59 17.66
N LEU A 35 -9.45 -3.73 17.03
CA LEU A 35 -10.27 -4.11 15.88
C LEU A 35 -9.39 -4.49 14.69
N GLY A 36 -8.31 -3.74 14.44
CA GLY A 36 -7.37 -4.05 13.35
C GLY A 36 -6.65 -5.38 13.53
N GLU A 37 -6.29 -5.74 14.75
CA GLU A 37 -5.71 -7.06 15.08
C GLU A 37 -6.72 -8.19 14.84
N GLU A 38 -7.97 -7.99 15.24
CA GLU A 38 -9.05 -8.95 14.96
C GLU A 38 -9.30 -9.09 13.45
N GLN A 39 -9.30 -7.99 12.71
CA GLN A 39 -9.41 -7.99 11.25
C GLN A 39 -8.27 -8.80 10.60
N ALA A 40 -7.03 -8.63 11.06
CA ALA A 40 -5.87 -9.36 10.56
C ALA A 40 -6.01 -10.89 10.80
N LYS A 41 -6.46 -11.30 11.97
CA LYS A 41 -6.74 -12.72 12.30
C LYS A 41 -7.84 -13.30 11.41
N LYS A 42 -8.95 -12.56 11.22
CA LYS A 42 -10.05 -12.97 10.34
C LYS A 42 -9.60 -13.10 8.88
N LEU A 43 -8.76 -12.18 8.41
CA LEU A 43 -8.18 -12.27 7.08
C LEU A 43 -7.35 -13.54 6.93
N SER A 44 -6.39 -13.77 7.84
CA SER A 44 -5.53 -14.97 7.82
C SER A 44 -6.34 -16.27 7.82
N ALA A 45 -7.42 -16.33 8.62
CA ALA A 45 -8.29 -17.50 8.66
C ALA A 45 -8.94 -17.83 7.31
N ARG A 46 -9.25 -16.81 6.50
CA ARG A 46 -9.89 -16.94 5.18
C ARG A 46 -8.93 -17.20 4.03
N ILE A 47 -7.62 -17.07 4.24
CA ILE A 47 -6.60 -17.35 3.20
C ILE A 47 -6.32 -18.85 3.19
N ASP A 48 -6.89 -19.57 2.24
CA ASP A 48 -6.70 -21.02 2.10
C ASP A 48 -5.53 -21.38 1.17
N VAL A 49 -5.18 -20.47 0.26
CA VAL A 49 -4.07 -20.67 -0.68
C VAL A 49 -2.77 -20.17 -0.05
N ARG A 50 -1.83 -21.11 0.16
CA ARG A 50 -0.49 -20.78 0.66
C ARG A 50 0.25 -19.87 -0.33
N PRO A 51 0.72 -18.67 0.07
CA PRO A 51 1.60 -17.87 -0.77
C PRO A 51 3.00 -18.50 -0.86
N ASP A 52 3.76 -18.15 -1.88
CA ASP A 52 5.16 -18.55 -2.01
C ASP A 52 6.10 -17.51 -1.36
N LEU A 53 5.62 -16.26 -1.21
CA LEU A 53 6.31 -15.17 -0.53
C LEU A 53 5.28 -14.27 0.17
N ILE A 54 5.56 -13.89 1.40
CA ILE A 54 4.86 -12.83 2.13
C ILE A 54 5.74 -11.58 2.12
N VAL A 55 5.19 -10.46 1.67
CA VAL A 55 5.85 -9.16 1.69
C VAL A 55 5.06 -8.22 2.59
N ALA A 56 5.74 -7.45 3.43
CA ALA A 56 5.12 -6.39 4.19
C ALA A 56 5.85 -5.06 4.00
N SER A 57 5.07 -3.98 3.98
CA SER A 57 5.60 -2.63 4.10
C SER A 57 6.41 -2.47 5.40
N SER A 58 7.39 -1.59 5.40
CA SER A 58 8.17 -1.27 6.61
C SER A 58 7.34 -0.59 7.71
N PHE A 59 6.11 -0.12 7.43
CA PHE A 59 5.25 0.48 8.44
C PHE A 59 4.63 -0.57 9.36
N ARG A 60 4.71 -0.33 10.68
CA ARG A 60 4.32 -1.24 11.75
C ARG A 60 2.94 -1.89 11.53
N ARG A 61 1.91 -1.12 11.16
CA ARG A 61 0.54 -1.62 10.96
C ARG A 61 0.42 -2.67 9.84
N ALA A 62 1.25 -2.56 8.78
CA ALA A 62 1.27 -3.55 7.70
C ALA A 62 1.92 -4.85 8.17
N GLN A 63 3.03 -4.77 8.92
CA GLN A 63 3.70 -5.93 9.52
C GLN A 63 2.79 -6.65 10.51
N GLN A 64 2.12 -5.90 11.41
CA GLN A 64 1.15 -6.47 12.35
C GLN A 64 -0.03 -7.16 11.63
N THR A 65 -0.44 -6.65 10.45
CA THR A 65 -1.50 -7.28 9.67
C THR A 65 -1.03 -8.59 9.03
N ALA A 66 0.25 -8.69 8.67
CA ALA A 66 0.84 -9.88 8.08
C ALA A 66 1.10 -11.00 9.12
N GLU A 67 1.27 -10.65 10.39
CA GLU A 67 1.72 -11.58 11.45
C GLU A 67 0.86 -12.84 11.58
N PRO A 68 -0.49 -12.78 11.64
CA PRO A 68 -1.30 -14.00 11.73
C PRO A 68 -1.16 -14.92 10.52
N LEU A 69 -0.81 -14.37 9.34
CA LEU A 69 -0.55 -15.20 8.16
C LEU A 69 0.82 -15.85 8.21
N ARG A 70 1.83 -15.14 8.73
CA ARG A 70 3.16 -15.70 9.02
C ARG A 70 3.08 -16.89 9.97
N GLU A 71 2.28 -16.76 11.04
CA GLU A 71 2.05 -17.84 12.00
C GLU A 71 1.36 -19.05 11.35
N LYS A 72 0.40 -18.80 10.44
CA LYS A 72 -0.31 -19.85 9.70
C LYS A 72 0.60 -20.61 8.72
N PHE A 73 1.57 -19.91 8.10
CA PHE A 73 2.49 -20.47 7.10
C PHE A 73 3.95 -20.20 7.48
N PRO A 74 4.47 -20.83 8.55
CA PRO A 74 5.80 -20.52 9.09
C PRO A 74 6.96 -20.80 8.15
N ASP A 75 6.77 -21.69 7.17
CA ASP A 75 7.78 -22.03 6.17
C ASP A 75 7.82 -21.07 4.97
N VAL A 76 6.89 -20.12 4.89
CA VAL A 76 6.87 -19.13 3.81
C VAL A 76 7.85 -18.02 4.13
N PRO A 77 8.78 -17.68 3.22
CA PRO A 77 9.70 -16.56 3.42
C PRO A 77 8.92 -15.24 3.57
N VAL A 78 9.46 -14.35 4.43
CA VAL A 78 8.90 -13.03 4.69
C VAL A 78 9.93 -11.97 4.40
N GLU A 79 9.56 -10.98 3.59
CA GLU A 79 10.40 -9.84 3.25
C GLU A 79 9.74 -8.52 3.64
N ILE A 80 10.55 -7.55 4.04
CA ILE A 80 10.11 -6.16 4.27
C ILE A 80 10.55 -5.33 3.08
N TRP A 81 9.56 -4.73 2.38
CA TRP A 81 9.85 -3.87 1.24
C TRP A 81 9.55 -2.40 1.59
N PRO A 82 10.59 -1.57 1.81
CA PRO A 82 10.43 -0.15 2.16
C PRO A 82 9.67 0.65 1.08
N ASP A 83 9.77 0.22 -0.18
CA ASP A 83 9.12 0.89 -1.31
C ASP A 83 7.60 0.72 -1.34
N THR A 84 7.03 -0.06 -0.42
CA THR A 84 5.58 -0.32 -0.35
C THR A 84 4.87 0.45 0.76
N VAL A 85 5.50 1.50 1.32
CA VAL A 85 4.91 2.38 2.34
C VAL A 85 3.76 3.23 1.79
N GLU A 86 2.96 3.82 2.68
CA GLU A 86 1.86 4.70 2.30
C GLU A 86 2.36 6.00 1.65
N PHE A 87 1.56 6.59 0.79
CA PHE A 87 1.81 7.87 0.15
C PHE A 87 1.88 9.01 1.17
N THR A 88 3.07 9.55 1.38
CA THR A 88 3.34 10.60 2.36
C THR A 88 3.41 11.97 1.67
N TYR A 89 2.32 12.41 1.04
CA TYR A 89 2.26 13.64 0.26
C TYR A 89 2.22 14.94 1.09
N LEU A 90 1.85 14.89 2.36
CA LEU A 90 1.98 16.02 3.28
C LEU A 90 3.25 15.90 4.10
N SER A 91 3.94 17.02 4.33
CA SER A 91 5.15 17.03 5.13
C SER A 91 4.95 16.39 6.51
N PRO A 92 5.75 15.38 6.89
CA PRO A 92 5.67 14.72 8.20
C PRO A 92 5.82 15.69 9.37
N ALA A 93 6.68 16.71 9.23
CA ALA A 93 6.87 17.74 10.25
C ALA A 93 5.59 18.55 10.50
N ARG A 94 4.87 18.90 9.42
CA ARG A 94 3.58 19.59 9.49
C ARG A 94 2.47 18.72 10.11
N CYS A 95 2.51 17.41 9.84
CA CYS A 95 1.49 16.45 10.31
C CYS A 95 1.70 16.04 11.78
N ARG A 96 2.88 16.27 12.35
CA ARG A 96 3.23 15.82 13.70
C ARG A 96 2.29 16.40 14.76
N GLY A 97 1.71 15.53 15.59
CA GLY A 97 0.80 15.92 16.67
C GLY A 97 -0.60 16.33 16.20
N THR A 98 -0.88 16.27 14.89
CA THR A 98 -2.19 16.63 14.34
C THR A 98 -3.09 15.41 14.12
N ARG A 99 -4.40 15.63 14.09
CA ARG A 99 -5.43 14.65 13.74
C ARG A 99 -5.71 14.67 12.25
N ARG A 100 -6.32 13.61 11.74
CA ARG A 100 -6.72 13.51 10.34
C ARG A 100 -7.69 14.65 9.95
N THR A 101 -8.64 14.97 10.79
CA THR A 101 -9.62 16.05 10.57
C THR A 101 -8.95 17.41 10.43
N GLU A 102 -7.91 17.71 11.23
CA GLU A 102 -7.16 18.95 11.17
C GLU A 102 -6.38 19.11 9.85
N ARG A 103 -6.03 17.99 9.20
CA ARG A 103 -5.29 17.97 7.92
C ARG A 103 -6.18 18.15 6.70
N LEU A 104 -7.50 18.04 6.80
CA LEU A 104 -8.40 18.11 5.65
C LEU A 104 -8.21 19.34 4.76
N PRO A 105 -7.99 20.57 5.30
CA PRO A 105 -7.70 21.72 4.45
C PRO A 105 -6.40 21.58 3.66
N TRP A 106 -5.35 20.98 4.26
CA TRP A 106 -4.07 20.76 3.61
C TRP A 106 -4.16 19.70 2.51
N VAL A 107 -4.90 18.62 2.80
CA VAL A 107 -5.22 17.58 1.81
C VAL A 107 -5.92 18.18 0.61
N LYS A 108 -6.97 19.03 0.85
CA LYS A 108 -7.69 19.72 -0.23
C LYS A 108 -6.75 20.61 -1.05
N ALA A 109 -5.92 21.42 -0.39
CA ALA A 109 -4.97 22.32 -1.06
C ALA A 109 -3.93 21.57 -1.89
N TYR A 110 -3.43 20.42 -1.39
CA TYR A 110 -2.50 19.56 -2.14
C TYR A 110 -3.14 19.09 -3.45
N TRP A 111 -4.30 18.46 -3.38
CA TRP A 111 -4.97 17.90 -4.55
C TRP A 111 -5.49 18.93 -5.54
N GLN A 112 -5.80 20.15 -5.09
CA GLN A 112 -6.18 21.25 -5.98
C GLN A 112 -5.06 21.74 -6.88
N LYS A 113 -3.79 21.50 -6.54
CA LYS A 113 -2.65 21.91 -7.37
C LYS A 113 -2.58 21.15 -8.71
N GLN A 114 -3.03 19.88 -8.71
CA GLN A 114 -2.96 19.02 -9.89
C GLN A 114 -1.55 18.99 -10.53
N ASP A 115 -0.52 19.13 -9.70
CA ASP A 115 0.89 19.08 -10.09
C ASP A 115 1.55 17.81 -9.51
N PRO A 116 1.84 16.80 -10.34
CA PRO A 116 2.46 15.56 -9.88
C PRO A 116 3.86 15.73 -9.28
N ARG A 117 4.54 16.82 -9.56
CA ARG A 117 5.88 17.13 -9.05
C ARG A 117 5.86 18.05 -7.83
N TYR A 118 4.68 18.49 -7.39
CA TYR A 118 4.56 19.30 -6.18
C TYR A 118 4.96 18.50 -4.94
N CYS A 119 5.88 19.09 -4.16
CA CYS A 119 6.30 18.59 -2.85
C CYS A 119 5.81 19.55 -1.74
N ASP A 120 5.10 19.05 -0.74
CA ASP A 120 4.55 19.87 0.38
C ASP A 120 5.61 20.30 1.40
N GLY A 121 6.83 19.85 1.25
CA GLY A 121 7.97 20.20 2.12
C GLY A 121 8.87 19.02 2.47
N ALA A 122 9.80 19.24 3.38
CA ALA A 122 10.80 18.24 3.74
C ALA A 122 10.15 16.92 4.19
N GLY A 123 10.59 15.81 3.60
CA GLY A 123 10.10 14.46 3.88
C GLY A 123 8.74 14.13 3.27
N ALA A 124 8.12 15.06 2.51
CA ALA A 124 6.95 14.74 1.70
C ALA A 124 7.39 14.09 0.38
N GLU A 125 6.55 13.18 -0.10
CA GLU A 125 6.69 12.50 -1.38
C GLU A 125 5.87 13.24 -2.44
N THR A 126 6.40 13.37 -3.67
CA THR A 126 5.61 13.85 -4.81
C THR A 126 4.74 12.72 -5.36
N PHE A 127 3.69 13.06 -6.11
CA PHE A 127 2.88 12.03 -6.77
C PHE A 127 3.70 11.28 -7.83
N HIS A 128 4.65 11.96 -8.48
CA HIS A 128 5.61 11.36 -9.40
C HIS A 128 6.46 10.28 -8.72
N ASP A 129 6.97 10.54 -7.50
CA ASP A 129 7.77 9.55 -6.75
C ASP A 129 6.92 8.33 -6.36
N LEU A 130 5.65 8.54 -5.98
CA LEU A 130 4.71 7.44 -5.70
C LEU A 130 4.53 6.55 -6.93
N VAL A 131 4.30 7.14 -8.13
CA VAL A 131 4.15 6.38 -9.38
C VAL A 131 5.44 5.64 -9.73
N ALA A 132 6.59 6.30 -9.59
CA ALA A 132 7.90 5.71 -9.87
C ALA A 132 8.16 4.48 -8.99
N ARG A 133 7.95 4.56 -7.66
CA ARG A 133 8.16 3.41 -6.78
C ARG A 133 7.11 2.30 -6.96
N ALA A 134 5.86 2.64 -7.32
CA ALA A 134 4.86 1.63 -7.66
C ALA A 134 5.27 0.84 -8.90
N THR A 135 5.83 1.53 -9.92
CA THR A 135 6.40 0.90 -11.12
C THR A 135 7.56 -0.02 -10.77
N LEU A 136 8.51 0.42 -9.94
CA LEU A 136 9.65 -0.39 -9.51
C LEU A 136 9.20 -1.63 -8.71
N VAL A 137 8.17 -1.50 -7.88
CA VAL A 137 7.62 -2.66 -7.14
C VAL A 137 6.99 -3.67 -8.08
N LEU A 138 6.26 -3.24 -9.13
CA LEU A 138 5.73 -4.16 -10.16
C LEU A 138 6.85 -4.88 -10.90
N GLN A 139 7.89 -4.17 -11.36
CA GLN A 139 9.06 -4.77 -12.01
C GLN A 139 9.74 -5.80 -11.10
N ARG A 140 9.95 -5.43 -9.83
CA ARG A 140 10.50 -6.36 -8.83
C ARG A 140 9.64 -7.61 -8.66
N VAL A 141 8.32 -7.50 -8.66
CA VAL A 141 7.39 -8.64 -8.59
C VAL A 141 7.51 -9.50 -9.85
N GLU A 142 7.62 -8.91 -11.03
CA GLU A 142 7.79 -9.65 -12.30
C GLU A 142 9.08 -10.47 -12.34
N GLU A 143 10.19 -9.93 -11.82
CA GLU A 143 11.50 -10.56 -11.77
C GLU A 143 11.61 -11.68 -10.72
N ARG A 144 10.69 -11.78 -9.77
CA ARG A 144 10.73 -12.80 -8.70
C ARG A 144 10.41 -14.18 -9.24
N PRO A 145 11.02 -15.26 -8.70
CA PRO A 145 10.66 -16.63 -9.06
C PRO A 145 9.32 -17.08 -8.48
N GLU A 146 8.83 -16.46 -7.41
CA GLU A 146 7.59 -16.83 -6.74
C GLU A 146 6.37 -16.54 -7.61
N GLU A 147 5.45 -17.49 -7.72
CA GLU A 147 4.23 -17.36 -8.52
C GLU A 147 3.10 -16.66 -7.74
N ARG A 148 3.07 -16.81 -6.40
CA ARG A 148 2.03 -16.27 -5.52
C ARG A 148 2.66 -15.38 -4.44
N ILE A 149 2.61 -14.09 -4.63
CA ILE A 149 3.16 -13.11 -3.69
C ILE A 149 2.02 -12.42 -2.97
N MET A 150 2.04 -12.40 -1.63
CA MET A 150 1.09 -11.64 -0.83
C MET A 150 1.77 -10.41 -0.24
N LEU A 151 1.31 -9.23 -0.63
CA LEU A 151 1.85 -7.94 -0.22
C LEU A 151 0.90 -7.20 0.73
N PHE A 152 1.34 -7.00 1.97
CA PHE A 152 0.64 -6.19 2.97
C PHE A 152 1.13 -4.75 2.92
N SER A 153 0.24 -3.83 2.55
CA SER A 153 0.58 -2.44 2.29
C SER A 153 -0.58 -1.48 2.69
N HIS A 154 -0.79 -0.40 1.95
CA HIS A 154 -1.61 0.74 2.31
C HIS A 154 -2.57 1.13 1.20
N GLY A 155 -3.64 1.85 1.54
CA GLY A 155 -4.72 2.16 0.61
C GLY A 155 -4.27 2.91 -0.63
N GLN A 156 -3.60 4.05 -0.47
CA GLN A 156 -3.21 4.88 -1.60
C GLN A 156 -2.09 4.25 -2.43
N PHE A 157 -1.12 3.59 -1.77
CA PHE A 157 -0.08 2.86 -2.50
C PHE A 157 -0.67 1.75 -3.36
N ILE A 158 -1.57 0.92 -2.82
CA ILE A 158 -2.24 -0.15 -3.57
C ILE A 158 -3.04 0.41 -4.74
N SER A 159 -3.79 1.50 -4.52
CA SER A 159 -4.54 2.16 -5.60
C SER A 159 -3.63 2.63 -6.73
N CYS A 160 -2.47 3.24 -6.40
CA CYS A 160 -1.48 3.66 -7.38
C CYS A 160 -0.90 2.46 -8.14
N LEU A 161 -0.50 1.41 -7.44
CA LEU A 161 0.09 0.21 -8.03
C LEU A 161 -0.89 -0.47 -9.00
N LEU A 162 -2.16 -0.58 -8.63
CA LEU A 162 -3.20 -1.12 -9.50
C LEU A 162 -3.44 -0.25 -10.73
N ASP A 163 -3.40 1.08 -10.58
CA ASP A 163 -3.55 2.01 -11.70
C ASP A 163 -2.36 1.93 -12.66
N VAL A 164 -1.13 1.87 -12.14
CA VAL A 164 0.09 1.69 -12.95
C VAL A 164 0.02 0.39 -13.76
N ALA A 165 -0.38 -0.72 -13.12
CA ALA A 165 -0.48 -2.01 -13.80
C ALA A 165 -1.55 -2.05 -14.90
N ARG A 166 -2.68 -1.37 -14.69
CA ARG A 166 -3.81 -1.36 -15.64
C ARG A 166 -3.65 -0.36 -16.78
N HIS A 167 -2.93 0.72 -16.54
CA HIS A 167 -2.76 1.82 -17.49
C HIS A 167 -1.28 2.15 -17.70
N PRO A 168 -0.45 1.26 -18.24
CA PRO A 168 1.01 1.39 -18.28
C PRO A 168 1.50 2.64 -19.05
N TYR A 169 0.66 3.18 -19.95
CA TYR A 169 1.02 4.33 -20.78
C TYR A 169 0.46 5.67 -20.31
N ALA A 170 -0.32 5.70 -19.21
CA ALA A 170 -0.86 6.95 -18.68
C ALA A 170 0.26 7.80 -18.07
N THR A 171 0.18 9.11 -18.27
CA THR A 171 1.07 10.09 -17.66
C THR A 171 0.73 10.30 -16.18
N ASP A 172 1.68 10.82 -15.39
CA ASP A 172 1.45 11.14 -13.98
C ASP A 172 0.31 12.17 -13.80
N GLY A 173 0.17 13.11 -14.73
CA GLY A 173 -0.91 14.09 -14.70
C GLY A 173 -2.29 13.46 -14.88
N GLU A 174 -2.43 12.56 -15.85
CA GLU A 174 -3.67 11.80 -16.07
C GLU A 174 -4.02 10.94 -14.88
N ARG A 175 -3.04 10.25 -14.28
CA ARG A 175 -3.23 9.44 -13.06
C ARG A 175 -3.67 10.32 -11.90
N MET A 176 -2.98 11.44 -11.64
CA MET A 176 -3.30 12.34 -10.54
C MET A 176 -4.70 12.93 -10.64
N ALA A 177 -5.17 13.25 -11.86
CA ALA A 177 -6.49 13.79 -12.11
C ALA A 177 -7.61 12.86 -11.63
N ILE A 178 -7.45 11.53 -11.78
CA ILE A 178 -8.46 10.54 -11.41
C ILE A 178 -8.20 9.89 -10.05
N PHE A 179 -7.01 10.04 -9.47
CA PHE A 179 -6.57 9.27 -8.30
C PHE A 179 -7.55 9.31 -7.13
N ARG A 180 -8.15 10.48 -6.87
CA ARG A 180 -9.13 10.66 -5.79
C ARG A 180 -10.48 9.98 -6.04
N SER A 181 -10.76 9.62 -7.28
CA SER A 181 -11.97 8.87 -7.66
C SER A 181 -11.76 7.35 -7.71
N LEU A 182 -10.50 6.90 -7.61
CA LEU A 182 -10.22 5.48 -7.55
C LEU A 182 -10.80 4.88 -6.26
N PRO A 183 -11.37 3.67 -6.31
CA PRO A 183 -11.88 2.99 -5.13
C PRO A 183 -10.74 2.73 -4.15
N GLU A 184 -10.92 3.15 -2.90
CA GLU A 184 -9.99 2.84 -1.83
C GLU A 184 -10.34 1.46 -1.24
N LEU A 185 -9.35 0.59 -1.14
CA LEU A 185 -9.51 -0.72 -0.54
C LEU A 185 -9.80 -0.57 0.97
N GLU A 186 -10.81 -1.27 1.49
CA GLU A 186 -11.12 -1.25 2.92
C GLU A 186 -10.01 -1.89 3.77
N ASN A 187 -10.00 -1.65 5.08
CA ASN A 187 -9.04 -2.30 5.99
C ASN A 187 -9.14 -3.82 5.88
N THR A 188 -8.00 -4.50 5.74
CA THR A 188 -7.88 -5.93 5.41
C THR A 188 -8.59 -6.36 4.10
N GLY A 189 -8.96 -5.40 3.26
CA GLY A 189 -9.40 -5.70 1.90
C GLY A 189 -8.28 -6.38 1.12
N LEU A 190 -8.66 -7.34 0.30
CA LEU A 190 -7.77 -8.14 -0.54
C LEU A 190 -8.17 -7.98 -2.00
N VAL A 191 -7.21 -7.69 -2.86
CA VAL A 191 -7.39 -7.64 -4.32
C VAL A 191 -6.29 -8.44 -5.01
N TYR A 192 -6.66 -9.08 -6.11
CA TYR A 192 -5.75 -9.89 -6.92
C TYR A 192 -5.35 -9.11 -8.18
N LEU A 193 -4.06 -9.13 -8.48
CA LEU A 193 -3.49 -8.67 -9.74
C LEU A 193 -2.80 -9.86 -10.41
N LEU A 194 -3.22 -10.15 -11.64
CA LEU A 194 -2.61 -11.19 -12.46
C LEU A 194 -1.61 -10.53 -13.41
N LEU A 195 -0.35 -10.91 -13.29
CA LEU A 195 0.75 -10.41 -14.14
C LEU A 195 1.14 -11.52 -15.11
N PRO A 196 1.09 -11.28 -16.44
CA PRO A 196 1.54 -12.26 -17.42
C PRO A 196 3.04 -12.52 -17.24
N GLN A 197 3.45 -13.80 -17.30
CA GLN A 197 4.87 -14.16 -17.36
C GLN A 197 5.29 -14.19 -18.83
N HIS A 198 6.29 -13.38 -19.18
CA HIS A 198 6.97 -13.46 -20.48
C HIS A 198 8.02 -14.58 -20.40
N GLU A 199 7.88 -15.59 -21.28
CA GLU A 199 8.90 -16.63 -21.47
C GLU A 199 10.15 -16.06 -22.15
#